data_ac289a650eed636c0b6cefe5074c7be2
#
_entry.id   ac289a650eed636c0b6cefe5074c7be2
#
_cell.length_a   1.000
_cell.length_b   1.000
_cell.length_c   1.000
_cell.angle_alpha   90.00
_cell.angle_beta   90.00
_cell.angle_gamma   90.00
#
_symmetry.space_group_name_H-M   'P 1'
#
loop_
_entity.id
_entity.type
_entity.pdbx_description
1 polymer ?
#
loop_
_entity_poly.entity_id
_entity_poly.type
_entity_poly.pdbx_seq_one_letter_code
_entity_poly.pdbx_strand_id
1 'polypeptide(L)'
;AHETSELSVFTTAMDVFGASLFDASNGQMALGRAQITAGADHWRDADVQIMAANDVWPNADVGGIVPAPTQLPNGVGFRPGHLRVGRAWDGNSANQGPWNQRTGALTLLHEFGHYGLALFDEYLGLAPDGADFSSFCTVSPGDPAYGASWATLMSYQYKANEFALQRSGEPR
;
A
#
# COMPACT_ATOMS: atom_id res chain seq x y z
N ALA A 1 14.40 11.68 22.70
CA ALA A 1 12.98 11.92 23.01
C ALA A 1 12.07 11.89 21.77
N HIS A 2 12.48 12.45 20.63
CA HIS A 2 11.69 12.40 19.38
C HIS A 2 11.58 10.97 18.80
N GLU A 3 12.68 10.26 18.79
CA GLU A 3 12.77 8.90 18.22
C GLU A 3 11.83 7.90 18.91
N THR A 4 11.72 7.97 20.22
CA THR A 4 10.83 7.08 21.00
C THR A 4 9.35 7.34 20.71
N SER A 5 8.95 8.58 20.46
CA SER A 5 7.57 8.94 20.13
C SER A 5 7.20 8.48 18.70
N GLU A 6 8.10 8.57 17.75
CA GLU A 6 7.88 8.10 16.38
C GLU A 6 7.75 6.57 16.32
N LEU A 7 8.65 5.85 17.00
CA LEU A 7 8.55 4.39 17.11
C LEU A 7 7.20 3.94 17.71
N SER A 8 6.69 4.64 18.71
CA SER A 8 5.40 4.31 19.31
C SER A 8 4.23 4.51 18.35
N VAL A 9 4.29 5.54 17.51
CA VAL A 9 3.28 5.77 16.45
C VAL A 9 3.27 4.62 15.47
N PHE A 10 4.43 4.17 14.99
CA PHE A 10 4.52 3.05 14.05
C PHE A 10 4.16 1.71 14.69
N THR A 11 4.46 1.50 15.97
CA THR A 11 4.00 0.29 16.69
C THR A 11 2.48 0.23 16.71
N THR A 12 1.81 1.32 17.09
CA THR A 12 0.34 1.40 17.07
C THR A 12 -0.21 1.28 15.64
N ALA A 13 0.49 1.85 14.65
CA ALA A 13 0.09 1.70 13.25
C ALA A 13 0.10 0.24 12.80
N MET A 14 1.05 -0.57 13.25
CA MET A 14 1.10 -1.99 12.95
C MET A 14 -0.04 -2.78 13.59
N ASP A 15 -0.48 -2.41 14.78
CA ASP A 15 -1.66 -3.01 15.42
C ASP A 15 -2.93 -2.72 14.61
N VAL A 16 -3.12 -1.46 14.19
CA VAL A 16 -4.29 -1.06 13.38
C VAL A 16 -4.21 -1.69 12.00
N PHE A 17 -3.03 -1.74 11.39
CA PHE A 17 -2.80 -2.43 10.11
C PHE A 17 -3.12 -3.92 10.21
N GLY A 18 -2.63 -4.61 11.24
CA GLY A 18 -2.86 -6.04 11.44
C GLY A 18 -4.34 -6.37 11.59
N ALA A 19 -5.09 -5.57 12.35
CA ALA A 19 -6.54 -5.71 12.49
C ALA A 19 -7.26 -5.48 11.15
N SER A 20 -6.84 -4.44 10.40
CA SER A 20 -7.43 -4.12 9.09
C SER A 20 -7.10 -5.18 8.03
N LEU A 21 -5.90 -5.75 8.06
CA LEU A 21 -5.50 -6.85 7.18
C LEU A 21 -6.35 -8.10 7.42
N PHE A 22 -6.59 -8.44 8.68
CA PHE A 22 -7.45 -9.57 9.05
C PHE A 22 -8.88 -9.37 8.57
N ASP A 23 -9.43 -8.17 8.76
CA ASP A 23 -10.78 -7.80 8.29
C ASP A 23 -10.86 -7.85 6.76
N ALA A 24 -9.98 -7.15 6.06
CA ALA A 24 -9.97 -7.07 4.60
C ALA A 24 -9.71 -8.39 3.88
N SER A 25 -9.08 -9.34 4.54
CA SER A 25 -8.85 -10.69 4.02
C SER A 25 -9.88 -11.71 4.48
N ASN A 26 -10.96 -11.28 5.12
CA ASN A 26 -11.98 -12.16 5.70
C ASN A 26 -11.37 -13.22 6.64
N GLY A 27 -10.41 -12.83 7.45
CA GLY A 27 -9.74 -13.70 8.41
C GLY A 27 -8.69 -14.64 7.83
N GLN A 28 -8.37 -14.53 6.54
CA GLN A 28 -7.41 -15.42 5.88
C GLN A 28 -5.95 -15.00 6.10
N MET A 29 -5.71 -13.74 6.44
CA MET A 29 -4.38 -13.20 6.66
C MET A 29 -4.29 -12.51 8.02
N ALA A 30 -3.15 -12.65 8.67
CA ALA A 30 -2.86 -11.96 9.92
C ALA A 30 -1.40 -11.48 9.92
N LEU A 31 -1.14 -10.34 10.54
CA LEU A 31 0.21 -9.88 10.79
C LEU A 31 0.83 -10.73 11.92
N GLY A 32 1.81 -11.56 11.58
CA GLY A 32 2.45 -12.43 12.56
C GLY A 32 3.51 -11.69 13.38
N ARG A 33 4.37 -10.92 12.72
CA ARG A 33 5.45 -10.17 13.37
C ARG A 33 5.84 -8.97 12.52
N ALA A 34 5.95 -7.81 13.16
CA ALA A 34 6.61 -6.64 12.60
C ALA A 34 7.85 -6.30 13.42
N GLN A 35 8.94 -5.98 12.76
CA GLN A 35 10.16 -5.49 13.39
C GLN A 35 10.42 -4.07 12.91
N ILE A 36 10.42 -3.13 13.83
CA ILE A 36 10.67 -1.72 13.53
C ILE A 36 12.09 -1.39 14.00
N THR A 37 12.91 -0.88 13.10
CA THR A 37 14.29 -0.48 13.38
C THR A 37 14.48 1.00 13.07
N ALA A 38 15.20 1.68 13.94
CA ALA A 38 15.63 3.05 13.70
C ALA A 38 17.00 3.04 13.00
N GLY A 39 17.26 4.08 12.19
CA GLY A 39 18.51 4.20 11.48
C GLY A 39 18.51 3.53 10.10
N ALA A 40 19.68 3.49 9.47
CA ALA A 40 19.83 3.07 8.08
C ALA A 40 20.40 1.64 7.91
N ASP A 41 20.69 0.93 9.00
CA ASP A 41 21.43 -0.34 8.96
C ASP A 41 20.68 -1.44 8.18
N HIS A 42 19.35 -1.43 8.25
CA HIS A 42 18.48 -2.38 7.56
C HIS A 42 17.72 -1.77 6.37
N TRP A 43 18.10 -0.56 5.94
CA TRP A 43 17.37 0.18 4.92
C TRP A 43 17.16 -0.58 3.62
N ARG A 44 18.18 -1.31 3.18
CA ARG A 44 18.15 -2.04 1.90
C ARG A 44 17.33 -3.32 1.93
N ASP A 45 17.14 -3.86 3.12
CA ASP A 45 16.48 -5.15 3.33
C ASP A 45 15.08 -5.00 3.95
N ALA A 46 14.70 -3.77 4.32
CA ALA A 46 13.41 -3.48 4.93
C ALA A 46 12.27 -3.60 3.90
N ASP A 47 11.23 -4.35 4.23
CA ASP A 47 10.02 -4.39 3.41
C ASP A 47 9.37 -3.00 3.31
N VAL A 48 9.31 -2.28 4.41
CA VAL A 48 8.75 -0.93 4.51
C VAL A 48 9.85 0.08 4.82
N GLN A 49 10.03 1.06 3.96
CA GLN A 49 10.98 2.16 4.10
C GLN A 49 10.23 3.43 4.50
N ILE A 50 10.52 3.94 5.70
CA ILE A 50 9.91 5.18 6.20
C ILE A 50 10.89 6.32 5.96
N MET A 51 10.55 7.22 5.03
CA MET A 51 11.37 8.35 4.66
C MET A 51 11.33 9.46 5.73
N ALA A 52 12.46 10.09 5.98
CA ALA A 52 12.54 11.21 6.93
C ALA A 52 11.75 12.44 6.45
N ALA A 53 11.73 12.67 5.15
CA ALA A 53 10.92 13.72 4.53
C ALA A 53 9.45 13.24 4.36
N ASN A 54 8.53 14.20 4.32
CA ASN A 54 7.10 13.91 4.06
C ASN A 54 6.65 14.43 2.70
N ASP A 55 7.51 14.34 1.70
CA ASP A 55 7.29 14.68 0.31
C ASP A 55 7.11 13.45 -0.59
N VAL A 56 7.09 12.27 0.01
CA VAL A 56 6.92 10.99 -0.67
C VAL A 56 5.48 10.55 -0.51
N TRP A 57 4.75 10.45 -1.61
CA TRP A 57 3.49 9.73 -1.61
C TRP A 57 3.73 8.25 -1.35
N PRO A 58 2.93 7.60 -0.51
CA PRO A 58 2.98 6.16 -0.35
C PRO A 58 3.00 5.45 -1.70
N ASN A 59 3.89 4.50 -1.85
CA ASN A 59 4.00 3.69 -3.06
C ASN A 59 4.67 2.35 -2.75
N ALA A 60 4.45 1.37 -3.61
CA ALA A 60 5.02 0.05 -3.45
C ALA A 60 5.51 -0.52 -4.79
N ASP A 61 6.57 -1.32 -4.73
CA ASP A 61 6.98 -2.16 -5.85
C ASP A 61 6.04 -3.38 -5.91
N VAL A 62 5.28 -3.52 -7.00
CA VAL A 62 4.24 -4.55 -7.14
C VAL A 62 4.84 -5.96 -7.06
N GLY A 63 4.27 -6.79 -6.19
CA GLY A 63 4.76 -8.14 -5.91
C GLY A 63 6.04 -8.17 -5.08
N GLY A 64 6.47 -7.05 -4.50
CA GLY A 64 7.66 -6.97 -3.64
C GLY A 64 8.97 -7.21 -4.36
N ILE A 65 9.02 -7.08 -5.69
CA ILE A 65 10.22 -7.33 -6.51
C ILE A 65 10.42 -6.24 -7.55
N VAL A 66 11.67 -5.98 -7.87
CA VAL A 66 12.06 -5.03 -8.92
C VAL A 66 13.02 -5.72 -9.90
N PRO A 67 12.82 -5.59 -11.22
CA PRO A 67 13.78 -6.04 -12.19
C PRO A 67 15.16 -5.44 -11.91
N ALA A 68 16.19 -6.27 -11.89
CA ALA A 68 17.57 -5.85 -11.73
C ALA A 68 18.38 -6.27 -12.96
N PRO A 69 19.29 -5.41 -13.44
CA PRO A 69 20.24 -5.82 -14.47
C PRO A 69 21.03 -7.02 -13.94
N THR A 70 20.96 -8.14 -14.63
CA THR A 70 21.81 -9.30 -14.30
C THR A 70 22.77 -9.57 -15.43
N GLN A 71 23.95 -10.08 -15.06
CA GLN A 71 24.91 -10.61 -16.02
C GLN A 71 24.58 -12.05 -16.43
N LEU A 72 23.38 -12.53 -16.14
CA LEU A 72 22.94 -13.86 -16.55
C LEU A 72 22.70 -13.88 -18.07
N PRO A 73 23.24 -14.85 -18.80
CA PRO A 73 23.22 -14.86 -20.27
C PRO A 73 21.82 -14.87 -20.91
N ASN A 74 20.79 -15.26 -20.16
CA ASN A 74 19.42 -15.40 -20.67
C ASN A 74 18.32 -15.03 -19.63
N GLY A 75 18.60 -14.17 -18.67
CA GLY A 75 17.63 -13.91 -17.60
C GLY A 75 17.54 -12.47 -17.12
N VAL A 76 16.34 -12.09 -16.72
CA VAL A 76 16.10 -10.92 -15.88
C VAL A 76 16.27 -11.39 -14.44
N GLY A 77 17.22 -10.81 -13.70
CA GLY A 77 17.27 -10.97 -12.26
C GLY A 77 16.31 -10.02 -11.59
N PHE A 78 15.96 -10.36 -10.36
CA PHE A 78 15.14 -9.52 -9.52
C PHE A 78 15.89 -9.22 -8.23
N ARG A 79 15.58 -8.07 -7.66
CA ARG A 79 15.99 -7.68 -6.31
C ARG A 79 14.76 -7.43 -5.47
N PRO A 80 14.84 -7.47 -4.13
CA PRO A 80 13.74 -7.06 -3.27
C PRO A 80 13.24 -5.67 -3.63
N GLY A 81 11.93 -5.55 -3.72
CA GLY A 81 11.23 -4.27 -3.79
C GLY A 81 10.90 -3.78 -2.39
N HIS A 82 10.29 -2.60 -2.31
CA HIS A 82 9.96 -1.95 -1.05
C HIS A 82 8.60 -1.28 -1.14
N LEU A 83 7.96 -1.17 0.01
CA LEU A 83 6.88 -0.24 0.25
C LEU A 83 7.50 1.03 0.85
N ARG A 84 7.22 2.19 0.26
CA ARG A 84 7.84 3.47 0.66
C ARG A 84 6.77 4.42 1.15
N VAL A 85 7.01 5.00 2.33
CA VAL A 85 6.10 5.94 2.98
C VAL A 85 6.86 7.12 3.55
N GLY A 86 6.19 8.26 3.68
CA GLY A 86 6.69 9.40 4.42
C GLY A 86 6.51 9.24 5.93
N ARG A 87 6.89 10.24 6.70
CA ARG A 87 6.68 10.30 8.17
C ARG A 87 5.20 10.40 8.55
N ALA A 88 4.37 10.92 7.65
CA ALA A 88 2.92 10.94 7.77
C ALA A 88 2.30 10.14 6.61
N TRP A 89 1.08 9.66 6.81
CA TRP A 89 0.39 8.82 5.82
C TRP A 89 0.02 9.57 4.53
N ASP A 90 -0.07 10.87 4.61
CA ASP A 90 -0.36 11.74 3.47
C ASP A 90 0.92 12.50 3.10
N GLY A 91 1.39 12.33 1.88
CA GLY A 91 2.55 13.05 1.33
C GLY A 91 2.33 14.55 1.16
N ASN A 92 1.12 15.05 1.43
CA ASN A 92 0.80 16.47 1.39
C ASN A 92 1.13 17.13 2.73
N SER A 93 2.00 18.13 2.72
CA SER A 93 2.40 18.89 3.91
C SER A 93 1.23 19.59 4.64
N ALA A 94 0.09 19.79 3.97
CA ALA A 94 -1.10 20.39 4.56
C ALA A 94 -1.96 19.39 5.35
N ASN A 95 -1.84 18.09 5.12
CA ASN A 95 -2.68 17.02 5.68
C ASN A 95 -1.86 15.95 6.40
N GLN A 96 -0.85 16.34 7.14
CA GLN A 96 0.06 15.42 7.82
C GLN A 96 -0.65 14.66 8.96
N GLY A 97 -1.32 13.57 8.61
CA GLY A 97 -1.89 12.64 9.59
C GLY A 97 -0.88 11.62 10.09
N PRO A 98 -0.90 11.28 11.40
CA PRO A 98 -0.04 10.23 11.92
C PRO A 98 -0.49 8.84 11.45
N TRP A 99 0.45 7.94 11.28
CA TRP A 99 0.21 6.58 10.81
C TRP A 99 -0.67 5.72 11.71
N ASN A 100 -0.80 6.05 12.98
CA ASN A 100 -1.66 5.35 13.95
C ASN A 100 -3.16 5.69 13.82
N GLN A 101 -3.55 6.46 12.81
CA GLN A 101 -4.97 6.67 12.47
C GLN A 101 -5.45 5.61 11.47
N ARG A 102 -6.77 5.35 11.48
CA ARG A 102 -7.38 4.40 10.53
C ARG A 102 -7.05 4.73 9.08
N THR A 103 -7.08 5.99 8.69
CA THR A 103 -6.73 6.44 7.34
C THR A 103 -5.30 6.08 6.96
N GLY A 104 -4.35 6.25 7.87
CA GLY A 104 -2.97 5.81 7.66
C GLY A 104 -2.86 4.30 7.50
N ALA A 105 -3.52 3.53 8.37
CA ALA A 105 -3.52 2.08 8.28
C ALA A 105 -4.14 1.56 6.96
N LEU A 106 -5.21 2.18 6.48
CA LEU A 106 -5.82 1.81 5.20
C LEU A 106 -4.94 2.19 4.01
N THR A 107 -4.20 3.31 4.09
CA THR A 107 -3.19 3.64 3.08
C THR A 107 -2.06 2.60 3.06
N LEU A 108 -1.55 2.21 4.24
CA LEU A 108 -0.53 1.17 4.34
C LEU A 108 -1.05 -0.17 3.81
N LEU A 109 -2.32 -0.48 4.04
CA LEU A 109 -2.96 -1.69 3.56
C LEU A 109 -3.15 -1.69 2.04
N HIS A 110 -3.47 -0.55 1.44
CA HIS A 110 -3.50 -0.35 -0.01
C HIS A 110 -2.12 -0.65 -0.62
N GLU A 111 -1.08 -0.02 -0.10
CA GLU A 111 0.29 -0.25 -0.57
C GLU A 111 0.76 -1.69 -0.35
N PHE A 112 0.31 -2.32 0.73
CA PHE A 112 0.56 -3.74 0.96
C PHE A 112 -0.17 -4.62 -0.06
N GLY A 113 -1.34 -4.21 -0.54
CA GLY A 113 -2.03 -4.86 -1.65
C GLY A 113 -1.15 -4.94 -2.90
N HIS A 114 -0.43 -3.86 -3.22
CA HIS A 114 0.58 -3.89 -4.28
C HIS A 114 1.76 -4.79 -3.93
N TYR A 115 2.38 -4.54 -2.78
CA TYR A 115 3.62 -5.17 -2.36
C TYR A 115 3.48 -6.68 -2.14
N GLY A 116 2.53 -7.07 -1.29
CA GLY A 116 2.42 -8.45 -0.81
C GLY A 116 1.46 -9.32 -1.61
N LEU A 117 0.49 -8.73 -2.28
CA LEU A 117 -0.57 -9.44 -3.00
C LEU A 117 -0.50 -9.24 -4.52
N ALA A 118 0.44 -8.45 -5.01
CA ALA A 118 0.62 -8.12 -6.43
C ALA A 118 -0.65 -7.54 -7.09
N LEU A 119 -1.50 -6.85 -6.32
CA LEU A 119 -2.69 -6.19 -6.82
C LEU A 119 -2.32 -4.88 -7.52
N PHE A 120 -3.15 -4.46 -8.46
CA PHE A 120 -3.01 -3.18 -9.14
C PHE A 120 -4.11 -2.23 -8.70
N ASP A 121 -3.88 -0.92 -8.94
CA ASP A 121 -4.90 0.09 -8.70
C ASP A 121 -6.17 -0.17 -9.49
N GLU A 122 -7.30 0.06 -8.85
CA GLU A 122 -8.64 -0.02 -9.46
C GLU A 122 -9.28 1.35 -9.66
N TYR A 123 -8.53 2.43 -9.50
CA TYR A 123 -8.99 3.79 -9.76
C TYR A 123 -8.50 4.32 -11.11
N LEU A 124 -9.17 5.36 -11.59
CA LEU A 124 -8.68 6.15 -12.71
C LEU A 124 -7.64 7.16 -12.22
N GLY A 125 -6.48 7.16 -12.84
CA GLY A 125 -5.46 8.17 -12.63
C GLY A 125 -5.56 9.28 -13.67
N LEU A 126 -4.87 10.38 -13.41
CA LEU A 126 -4.66 11.44 -14.38
C LEU A 126 -3.21 11.35 -14.90
N ALA A 127 -3.07 11.23 -16.20
CA ALA A 127 -1.78 11.37 -16.85
C ALA A 127 -1.26 12.83 -16.72
N PRO A 128 0.06 13.08 -16.87
CA PRO A 128 0.62 14.43 -16.79
C PRO A 128 0.02 15.42 -17.80
N ASP A 129 -0.55 14.95 -18.89
CA ASP A 129 -1.27 15.74 -19.88
C ASP A 129 -2.75 16.00 -19.53
N GLY A 130 -3.20 15.51 -18.37
CA GLY A 130 -4.57 15.65 -17.88
C GLY A 130 -5.56 14.64 -18.47
N ALA A 131 -5.12 13.70 -19.29
CA ALA A 131 -5.98 12.64 -19.79
C ALA A 131 -6.24 11.59 -18.70
N ASP A 132 -7.47 11.07 -18.64
CA ASP A 132 -7.78 9.94 -17.79
C ASP A 132 -7.08 8.68 -18.30
N PHE A 133 -6.42 7.95 -17.42
CA PHE A 133 -5.94 6.61 -17.72
C PHE A 133 -6.55 5.61 -16.73
N SER A 134 -6.97 4.46 -17.23
CA SER A 134 -7.39 3.35 -16.39
C SER A 134 -6.19 2.52 -15.98
N SER A 135 -6.14 2.10 -14.71
CA SER A 135 -5.25 1.03 -14.29
C SER A 135 -5.70 -0.32 -14.90
N PHE A 136 -4.84 -1.32 -14.85
CA PHE A 136 -5.11 -2.62 -15.46
C PHE A 136 -6.37 -3.33 -14.93
N CYS A 137 -6.83 -2.96 -13.74
CA CYS A 137 -7.97 -3.60 -13.07
C CYS A 137 -9.23 -2.72 -13.06
N THR A 138 -9.19 -1.52 -13.61
CA THR A 138 -10.32 -0.60 -13.60
C THR A 138 -11.24 -0.85 -14.80
N VAL A 139 -12.54 -0.88 -14.55
CA VAL A 139 -13.57 -0.87 -15.60
C VAL A 139 -13.76 0.54 -16.11
N SER A 140 -14.20 0.67 -17.37
CA SER A 140 -14.45 1.98 -17.98
C SER A 140 -15.56 2.73 -17.23
N PRO A 141 -15.53 4.07 -17.19
CA PRO A 141 -16.56 4.88 -16.51
C PRO A 141 -18.00 4.62 -16.95
N GLY A 142 -18.21 4.11 -18.17
CA GLY A 142 -19.52 3.72 -18.69
C GLY A 142 -19.98 2.32 -18.28
N ASP A 143 -19.14 1.53 -17.63
CA ASP A 143 -19.49 0.19 -17.16
C ASP A 143 -20.36 0.28 -15.89
N PRO A 144 -21.47 -0.47 -15.79
CA PRO A 144 -22.29 -0.50 -14.58
C PRO A 144 -21.53 -0.91 -13.30
N ALA A 145 -20.45 -1.67 -13.42
CA ALA A 145 -19.59 -2.07 -12.31
C ALA A 145 -18.65 -0.95 -11.83
N TYR A 146 -18.52 0.16 -12.57
CA TYR A 146 -17.60 1.26 -12.25
C TYR A 146 -17.84 1.86 -10.86
N GLY A 147 -19.10 2.10 -10.51
CA GLY A 147 -19.46 2.62 -9.19
C GLY A 147 -19.10 1.68 -8.03
N ALA A 148 -19.09 0.38 -8.30
CA ALA A 148 -18.76 -0.63 -7.30
C ALA A 148 -17.23 -0.77 -7.12
N SER A 149 -16.41 -0.50 -8.14
CA SER A 149 -14.94 -0.54 -8.03
C SER A 149 -14.40 0.47 -7.00
N TRP A 150 -15.14 1.53 -6.71
CA TRP A 150 -14.78 2.53 -5.70
C TRP A 150 -14.89 2.03 -4.24
N ALA A 151 -15.42 0.85 -4.02
CA ALA A 151 -15.58 0.27 -2.69
C ALA A 151 -14.45 -0.68 -2.29
N THR A 152 -13.38 -0.77 -3.08
CA THR A 152 -12.23 -1.62 -2.77
C THR A 152 -11.07 -0.83 -2.17
N LEU A 153 -10.21 -1.53 -1.44
CA LEU A 153 -8.96 -0.95 -0.91
C LEU A 153 -8.01 -0.52 -2.04
N MET A 154 -8.06 -1.20 -3.19
CA MET A 154 -7.24 -0.87 -4.36
C MET A 154 -7.79 0.29 -5.19
N SER A 155 -8.95 0.85 -4.81
CA SER A 155 -9.54 2.04 -5.42
C SER A 155 -9.60 3.20 -4.42
N TYR A 156 -10.66 3.30 -3.62
CA TYR A 156 -10.81 4.36 -2.64
C TYR A 156 -10.71 3.80 -1.21
N GLN A 157 -9.48 3.55 -0.78
CA GLN A 157 -9.14 2.83 0.46
C GLN A 157 -9.82 3.38 1.72
N TYR A 158 -10.15 4.67 1.79
CA TYR A 158 -10.71 5.30 2.99
C TYR A 158 -12.14 4.89 3.32
N LYS A 159 -12.85 4.29 2.37
CA LYS A 159 -14.24 3.83 2.54
C LYS A 159 -14.37 2.32 2.37
N ALA A 160 -13.30 1.65 2.03
CA ALA A 160 -13.28 0.22 1.77
C ALA A 160 -12.88 -0.57 3.00
N ASN A 161 -13.26 -1.83 3.00
CA ASN A 161 -12.85 -2.84 3.97
C ASN A 161 -12.50 -4.18 3.32
N GLU A 162 -12.50 -4.24 1.99
CA GLU A 162 -12.19 -5.44 1.21
C GLU A 162 -11.12 -5.11 0.16
N PHE A 163 -10.22 -6.04 -0.14
CA PHE A 163 -9.22 -5.85 -1.18
C PHE A 163 -9.79 -5.86 -2.58
N ALA A 164 -10.79 -6.66 -2.84
CA ALA A 164 -11.39 -6.82 -4.15
C ALA A 164 -12.91 -6.84 -4.09
N LEU A 165 -13.54 -6.48 -5.19
CA LEU A 165 -14.97 -6.59 -5.35
C LEU A 165 -15.41 -8.05 -5.28
N GLN A 166 -16.32 -8.32 -4.34
CA GLN A 166 -17.10 -9.54 -4.37
C GLN A 166 -18.14 -9.46 -5.49
N ARG A 167 -17.99 -10.27 -6.52
CA ARG A 167 -19.07 -10.41 -7.50
C ARG A 167 -20.30 -10.99 -6.81
N SER A 168 -21.46 -10.34 -7.02
CA SER A 168 -22.74 -10.83 -6.51
C SER A 168 -22.97 -12.26 -7.03
N GLY A 169 -23.05 -13.21 -6.11
CA GLY A 169 -23.30 -14.63 -6.43
C GLY A 169 -22.14 -15.59 -6.14
N GLU A 170 -20.96 -15.08 -5.72
CA GLU A 170 -19.93 -15.97 -5.21
C GLU A 170 -20.11 -16.22 -3.69
N PRO A 171 -19.95 -17.45 -3.22
CA PRO A 171 -20.04 -17.75 -1.79
C PRO A 171 -18.88 -17.05 -1.04
N ARG A 172 -19.18 -16.51 0.13
CA ARG A 172 -18.20 -15.97 1.09
C ARG A 172 -17.36 -17.08 1.66
#